data_9af98609fb62637ecf5f80833e2c4469
#
_entry.id   9af98609fb62637ecf5f80833e2c4469
#
_cell.length_a   1.000
_cell.length_b   1.000
_cell.length_c   1.000
_cell.angle_alpha   90.00
_cell.angle_beta   90.00
_cell.angle_gamma   90.00
#
_symmetry.space_group_name_H-M   'P 1'
#
loop_
_entity.id
_entity.type
_entity.pdbx_description
1 polymer ?
#
loop_
_entity_poly.entity_id
_entity_poly.type
_entity_poly.pdbx_seq_one_letter_code
_entity_poly.pdbx_strand_id
1 'polypeptide(L)'
;MKSSLHRVVAGAALALALGAGLGACGETASTSGFKGESHHVAQTISDFQSDVSAREQKKLCERDLAAAVTARLTRSGRSCQAALKNQLLQIDATGLTIEAISVKGKNATARVKSTYSGKTAIGALTLVNEGGRWKISGTTPVRVSRAPKKG
;
A
#
# COMPACT_ATOMS: atom_id res chain seq x y z
N MET A 1 61.08 -17.33 45.34
CA MET A 1 61.92 -16.97 44.20
C MET A 1 61.06 -16.92 42.95
N LYS A 2 61.17 -15.78 42.27
CA LYS A 2 60.90 -15.51 40.83
C LYS A 2 59.44 -15.61 40.37
N SER A 3 58.85 -14.49 40.19
CA SER A 3 58.84 -13.57 39.01
C SER A 3 57.84 -13.96 38.00
N SER A 4 56.84 -13.14 37.93
CA SER A 4 56.55 -12.14 36.86
C SER A 4 56.17 -12.73 35.54
N LEU A 5 55.02 -12.40 35.01
CA LEU A 5 54.93 -11.47 33.89
C LEU A 5 53.49 -11.20 33.52
N HIS A 6 53.16 -9.95 33.61
CA HIS A 6 51.98 -9.37 32.99
C HIS A 6 52.10 -9.48 31.46
N ARG A 7 51.06 -9.95 30.79
CA ARG A 7 50.87 -9.60 29.40
C ARG A 7 49.44 -9.09 29.20
N VAL A 8 49.41 -7.79 29.11
CA VAL A 8 48.29 -7.03 28.55
C VAL A 8 48.21 -7.39 27.08
N VAL A 9 47.07 -7.93 26.64
CA VAL A 9 46.76 -8.03 25.24
C VAL A 9 45.63 -7.08 24.95
N ALA A 10 45.99 -6.03 24.24
CA ALA A 10 45.08 -5.04 23.70
C ALA A 10 44.12 -5.71 22.72
N GLY A 11 42.82 -5.72 23.03
CA GLY A 11 41.79 -6.16 22.15
C GLY A 11 41.47 -5.09 21.12
N ALA A 12 41.70 -5.40 19.87
CA ALA A 12 41.30 -4.58 18.73
C ALA A 12 39.76 -4.51 18.63
N ALA A 13 39.24 -3.32 18.76
CA ALA A 13 37.84 -3.02 18.50
C ALA A 13 37.59 -3.14 16.99
N LEU A 14 36.88 -4.18 16.59
CA LEU A 14 36.37 -4.34 15.23
C LEU A 14 35.12 -3.50 15.09
N ALA A 15 35.23 -2.33 14.50
CA ALA A 15 34.09 -1.50 14.10
C ALA A 15 33.39 -2.15 12.91
N LEU A 16 32.30 -2.84 13.17
CA LEU A 16 31.36 -3.28 12.14
C LEU A 16 30.59 -2.05 11.63
N ALA A 17 31.00 -1.53 10.48
CA ALA A 17 30.24 -0.58 9.71
C ALA A 17 28.99 -1.31 9.16
N LEU A 18 27.86 -1.12 9.82
CA LEU A 18 26.55 -1.48 9.26
C LEU A 18 26.29 -0.55 8.07
N GLY A 19 26.53 -1.07 6.88
CA GLY A 19 26.07 -0.45 5.64
C GLY A 19 24.53 -0.36 5.68
N ALA A 20 24.01 0.85 5.84
CA ALA A 20 22.62 1.14 5.62
C ALA A 20 22.32 0.94 4.14
N GLY A 21 21.88 -0.25 3.75
CA GLY A 21 21.25 -0.51 2.47
C GLY A 21 19.98 0.32 2.39
N LEU A 22 20.02 1.40 1.63
CA LEU A 22 18.82 2.11 1.19
C LEU A 22 18.06 1.20 0.23
N GLY A 23 17.37 0.21 0.77
CA GLY A 23 16.32 -0.51 0.06
C GLY A 23 15.20 0.50 -0.15
N ALA A 24 14.98 0.93 -1.37
CA ALA A 24 13.75 1.58 -1.78
C ALA A 24 12.59 0.57 -1.69
N CYS A 25 12.20 0.22 -0.47
CA CYS A 25 10.92 -0.43 -0.23
C CYS A 25 9.86 0.62 -0.52
N GLY A 26 9.06 0.43 -1.57
CA GLY A 26 7.88 1.24 -1.79
C GLY A 26 7.08 1.29 -0.49
N GLU A 27 6.87 2.48 0.07
CA GLU A 27 6.12 2.65 1.30
C GLU A 27 4.69 2.16 1.09
N THR A 28 4.33 1.07 1.76
CA THR A 28 2.94 0.62 1.84
C THR A 28 2.15 1.58 2.73
N ALA A 29 0.84 1.69 2.45
CA ALA A 29 -0.04 2.54 3.24
C ALA A 29 0.01 2.15 4.72
N SER A 30 0.30 3.11 5.59
CA SER A 30 0.36 2.87 7.03
C SER A 30 -1.02 2.55 7.60
N THR A 31 -1.10 1.51 8.42
CA THR A 31 -2.32 1.08 9.12
C THR A 31 -2.35 1.48 10.59
N SER A 32 -1.23 2.00 11.14
CA SER A 32 -1.01 2.19 12.58
C SER A 32 -1.93 3.24 13.24
N GLY A 33 -2.50 4.15 12.46
CA GLY A 33 -3.41 5.19 12.97
C GLY A 33 -4.88 4.74 13.10
N PHE A 34 -5.23 3.52 12.70
CA PHE A 34 -6.61 3.03 12.64
C PHE A 34 -6.86 1.90 13.62
N LYS A 35 -8.11 1.79 14.12
CA LYS A 35 -8.53 0.76 15.09
C LYS A 35 -9.84 0.11 14.64
N GLY A 36 -10.13 -1.12 15.15
CA GLY A 36 -11.35 -1.85 14.85
C GLY A 36 -11.55 -2.05 13.33
N GLU A 37 -12.78 -1.87 12.84
CA GLU A 37 -13.12 -2.04 11.43
C GLU A 37 -12.32 -1.12 10.50
N SER A 38 -12.00 0.09 10.94
CA SER A 38 -11.15 1.01 10.15
C SER A 38 -9.73 0.47 9.98
N HIS A 39 -9.21 -0.28 10.94
CA HIS A 39 -7.92 -0.96 10.81
C HIS A 39 -7.99 -2.08 9.75
N HIS A 40 -9.06 -2.87 9.73
CA HIS A 40 -9.25 -3.90 8.71
C HIS A 40 -9.37 -3.30 7.30
N VAL A 41 -10.07 -2.18 7.17
CA VAL A 41 -10.15 -1.42 5.91
C VAL A 41 -8.76 -0.91 5.50
N ALA A 42 -7.99 -0.33 6.43
CA ALA A 42 -6.63 0.15 6.17
C ALA A 42 -5.70 -0.99 5.73
N GLN A 43 -5.81 -2.16 6.39
CA GLN A 43 -5.05 -3.36 6.02
C GLN A 43 -5.38 -3.80 4.58
N THR A 44 -6.67 -3.85 4.22
CA THR A 44 -7.09 -4.19 2.84
C THR A 44 -6.50 -3.23 1.81
N ILE A 45 -6.44 -1.93 2.12
CA ILE A 45 -5.85 -0.93 1.21
C ILE A 45 -4.33 -1.12 1.09
N SER A 46 -3.65 -1.42 2.19
CA SER A 46 -2.21 -1.71 2.20
C SER A 46 -1.88 -2.97 1.39
N ASP A 47 -2.66 -4.04 1.57
CA ASP A 47 -2.51 -5.29 0.82
C ASP A 47 -2.76 -5.07 -0.68
N PHE A 48 -3.85 -4.37 -1.02
CA PHE A 48 -4.16 -3.99 -2.40
C PHE A 48 -3.02 -3.20 -3.05
N GLN A 49 -2.45 -2.21 -2.36
CA GLN A 49 -1.31 -1.46 -2.87
C GLN A 49 -0.10 -2.35 -3.11
N SER A 50 0.20 -3.24 -2.17
CA SER A 50 1.29 -4.22 -2.28
C SER A 50 1.10 -5.13 -3.50
N ASP A 51 -0.10 -5.67 -3.68
CA ASP A 51 -0.40 -6.59 -4.78
C ASP A 51 -0.45 -5.89 -6.15
N VAL A 52 -0.86 -4.61 -6.20
CA VAL A 52 -0.73 -3.77 -7.40
C VAL A 52 0.74 -3.54 -7.75
N SER A 53 1.57 -3.19 -6.77
CA SER A 53 3.00 -2.94 -6.96
C SER A 53 3.76 -4.22 -7.39
N ALA A 54 3.38 -5.36 -6.83
CA ALA A 54 3.91 -6.68 -7.17
C ALA A 54 3.29 -7.27 -8.45
N ARG A 55 2.28 -6.62 -9.03
CA ARG A 55 1.52 -7.07 -10.22
C ARG A 55 0.88 -8.45 -10.02
N GLU A 56 0.37 -8.72 -8.83
CA GLU A 56 -0.25 -10.00 -8.43
C GLU A 56 -1.72 -10.09 -8.87
N GLN A 57 -1.96 -10.25 -10.20
CA GLN A 57 -3.30 -10.25 -10.79
C GLN A 57 -4.24 -11.26 -10.12
N LYS A 58 -3.72 -12.43 -9.73
CA LYS A 58 -4.54 -13.46 -9.07
C LYS A 58 -5.07 -12.98 -7.74
N LYS A 59 -4.20 -12.43 -6.89
CA LYS A 59 -4.58 -11.92 -5.57
C LYS A 59 -5.55 -10.76 -5.69
N LEU A 60 -5.28 -9.83 -6.60
CA LEU A 60 -6.18 -8.71 -6.89
C LEU A 60 -7.58 -9.21 -7.24
N CYS A 61 -7.71 -10.17 -8.16
CA CYS A 61 -9.01 -10.68 -8.60
C CYS A 61 -9.76 -11.50 -7.55
N GLU A 62 -9.06 -12.32 -6.78
CA GLU A 62 -9.68 -13.26 -5.84
C GLU A 62 -9.89 -12.66 -4.44
N ARG A 63 -8.98 -11.79 -4.01
CA ARG A 63 -8.94 -11.30 -2.64
C ARG A 63 -9.30 -9.84 -2.50
N ASP A 64 -8.72 -8.98 -3.33
CA ASP A 64 -8.71 -7.54 -3.08
C ASP A 64 -9.86 -6.79 -3.74
N LEU A 65 -10.31 -7.25 -4.92
CA LEU A 65 -11.41 -6.62 -5.65
C LEU A 65 -12.76 -7.23 -5.29
N ALA A 66 -13.77 -6.38 -5.15
CA ALA A 66 -15.15 -6.80 -4.95
C ALA A 66 -15.71 -7.54 -6.16
N ALA A 67 -16.67 -8.44 -5.93
CA ALA A 67 -17.30 -9.23 -6.98
C ALA A 67 -17.87 -8.36 -8.12
N ALA A 68 -18.44 -7.21 -7.79
CA ALA A 68 -18.96 -6.27 -8.79
C ALA A 68 -17.85 -5.66 -9.67
N VAL A 69 -16.64 -5.51 -9.16
CA VAL A 69 -15.48 -5.00 -9.93
C VAL A 69 -14.97 -6.09 -10.86
N THR A 70 -14.77 -7.31 -10.35
CA THR A 70 -14.33 -8.45 -11.15
C THR A 70 -15.32 -8.77 -12.26
N ALA A 71 -16.63 -8.73 -11.98
CA ALA A 71 -17.68 -8.91 -12.99
C ALA A 71 -17.62 -7.84 -14.11
N ARG A 72 -17.28 -6.59 -13.78
CA ARG A 72 -17.08 -5.54 -14.80
C ARG A 72 -15.87 -5.80 -15.68
N LEU A 73 -14.75 -6.26 -15.08
CA LEU A 73 -13.53 -6.57 -15.79
C LEU A 73 -13.71 -7.73 -16.78
N THR A 74 -14.59 -8.69 -16.46
CA THR A 74 -14.83 -9.90 -17.27
C THR A 74 -15.91 -9.73 -18.34
N ARG A 75 -16.61 -8.58 -18.41
CA ARG A 75 -17.69 -8.32 -19.38
C ARG A 75 -17.26 -8.48 -20.84
N SER A 76 -16.00 -8.26 -21.16
CA SER A 76 -15.44 -8.43 -22.51
C SER A 76 -15.09 -9.88 -22.87
N GLY A 77 -15.48 -10.87 -22.04
CA GLY A 77 -15.14 -12.28 -22.22
C GLY A 77 -13.71 -12.65 -21.83
N ARG A 78 -12.93 -11.70 -21.30
CA ARG A 78 -11.59 -11.96 -20.78
C ARG A 78 -11.68 -12.39 -19.31
N SER A 79 -10.69 -13.17 -18.84
CA SER A 79 -10.57 -13.39 -17.40
C SER A 79 -10.17 -12.09 -16.68
N CYS A 80 -10.50 -11.98 -15.39
CA CYS A 80 -10.14 -10.82 -14.58
C CYS A 80 -8.63 -10.59 -14.60
N GLN A 81 -7.82 -11.63 -14.48
CA GLN A 81 -6.36 -11.55 -14.53
C GLN A 81 -5.86 -11.00 -15.87
N ALA A 82 -6.41 -11.49 -16.99
CA ALA A 82 -6.06 -10.98 -18.32
C ALA A 82 -6.45 -9.52 -18.52
N ALA A 83 -7.60 -9.08 -17.97
CA ALA A 83 -8.02 -7.70 -18.02
C ALA A 83 -7.11 -6.77 -17.21
N LEU A 84 -6.63 -7.21 -16.05
CA LEU A 84 -5.72 -6.43 -15.20
C LEU A 84 -4.30 -6.36 -15.74
N LYS A 85 -3.82 -7.38 -16.43
CA LYS A 85 -2.41 -7.48 -16.88
C LYS A 85 -1.91 -6.20 -17.56
N ASN A 86 -2.63 -5.72 -18.55
CA ASN A 86 -2.22 -4.53 -19.30
C ASN A 86 -2.38 -3.23 -18.51
N GLN A 87 -3.36 -3.16 -17.60
CA GLN A 87 -3.57 -2.00 -16.75
C GLN A 87 -2.43 -1.87 -15.72
N LEU A 88 -2.01 -2.97 -15.10
CA LEU A 88 -0.94 -2.98 -14.12
C LEU A 88 0.44 -2.65 -14.72
N LEU A 89 0.65 -2.92 -16.02
CA LEU A 89 1.88 -2.52 -16.71
C LEU A 89 2.02 -1.00 -16.86
N GLN A 90 0.91 -0.27 -16.81
CA GLN A 90 0.87 1.19 -16.94
C GLN A 90 0.90 1.92 -15.60
N ILE A 91 0.83 1.18 -14.49
CA ILE A 91 0.87 1.76 -13.15
C ILE A 91 2.33 1.72 -12.67
N ASP A 92 2.94 2.90 -12.55
CA ASP A 92 4.21 3.02 -11.84
C ASP A 92 3.98 2.87 -10.35
N ALA A 93 5.00 2.45 -9.61
CA ALA A 93 4.95 2.32 -8.16
C ALA A 93 4.45 3.63 -7.53
N THR A 94 3.29 3.57 -6.92
CA THR A 94 2.60 4.73 -6.39
C THR A 94 2.65 4.67 -4.87
N GLY A 95 3.20 5.70 -4.25
CA GLY A 95 3.04 5.90 -2.82
C GLY A 95 1.55 6.20 -2.52
N LEU A 96 0.98 5.50 -1.55
CA LEU A 96 -0.39 5.69 -1.13
C LEU A 96 -0.43 5.97 0.37
N THR A 97 -1.06 7.07 0.76
CA THR A 97 -1.27 7.44 2.16
C THR A 97 -2.76 7.46 2.45
N ILE A 98 -3.19 6.78 3.51
CA ILE A 98 -4.58 6.82 3.97
C ILE A 98 -4.73 8.01 4.92
N GLU A 99 -5.58 8.98 4.56
CA GLU A 99 -5.83 10.18 5.37
C GLU A 99 -6.99 10.00 6.34
N ALA A 100 -8.06 9.32 5.92
CA ALA A 100 -9.25 9.10 6.73
C ALA A 100 -10.01 7.87 6.25
N ILE A 101 -10.69 7.19 7.16
CA ILE A 101 -11.59 6.07 6.87
C ILE A 101 -12.92 6.31 7.55
N SER A 102 -14.01 6.10 6.82
CA SER A 102 -15.38 6.10 7.33
C SER A 102 -16.01 4.75 7.03
N VAL A 103 -16.46 4.04 8.06
CA VAL A 103 -17.14 2.75 7.93
C VAL A 103 -18.62 2.92 8.27
N LYS A 104 -19.50 2.42 7.39
CA LYS A 104 -20.96 2.42 7.57
C LYS A 104 -21.52 1.05 7.21
N GLY A 105 -21.77 0.21 8.22
CA GLY A 105 -22.22 -1.16 8.03
C GLY A 105 -21.24 -1.97 7.17
N LYS A 106 -21.71 -2.46 6.02
CA LYS A 106 -20.89 -3.24 5.07
C LYS A 106 -20.14 -2.39 4.05
N ASN A 107 -20.19 -1.07 4.14
CA ASN A 107 -19.53 -0.16 3.21
C ASN A 107 -18.50 0.69 3.95
N ALA A 108 -17.40 0.96 3.29
CA ALA A 108 -16.39 1.89 3.78
C ALA A 108 -15.92 2.81 2.66
N THR A 109 -15.48 3.99 3.07
CA THR A 109 -14.83 4.96 2.20
C THR A 109 -13.53 5.40 2.86
N ALA A 110 -12.45 5.30 2.12
CA ALA A 110 -11.15 5.76 2.54
C ALA A 110 -10.71 6.94 1.66
N ARG A 111 -10.41 8.07 2.28
CA ARG A 111 -9.74 9.18 1.61
C ARG A 111 -8.26 8.85 1.53
N VAL A 112 -7.73 8.88 0.33
CA VAL A 112 -6.34 8.51 0.07
C VAL A 112 -5.62 9.60 -0.71
N LYS A 113 -4.36 9.77 -0.40
CA LYS A 113 -3.42 10.60 -1.15
C LYS A 113 -2.47 9.68 -1.89
N SER A 114 -2.41 9.80 -3.20
CA SER A 114 -1.49 9.04 -4.04
C SER A 114 -0.43 9.95 -4.63
N THR A 115 0.79 9.46 -4.74
CA THR A 115 1.89 10.17 -5.40
C THR A 115 2.33 9.34 -6.60
N TYR A 116 2.27 9.95 -7.79
CA TYR A 116 2.63 9.34 -9.06
C TYR A 116 3.51 10.31 -9.84
N SER A 117 4.70 9.89 -10.24
CA SER A 117 5.66 10.72 -10.98
C SER A 117 5.85 12.12 -10.36
N GLY A 118 5.96 12.20 -9.02
CA GLY A 118 6.13 13.44 -8.29
C GLY A 118 4.86 14.31 -8.19
N LYS A 119 3.74 13.88 -8.76
CA LYS A 119 2.44 14.56 -8.64
C LYS A 119 1.59 13.90 -7.56
N THR A 120 0.95 14.73 -6.76
CA THR A 120 0.03 14.26 -5.72
C THR A 120 -1.41 14.42 -6.18
N ALA A 121 -2.21 13.35 -6.02
CA ALA A 121 -3.64 13.36 -6.23
C ALA A 121 -4.35 12.87 -4.97
N ILE A 122 -5.48 13.49 -4.65
CA ILE A 122 -6.37 13.05 -3.58
C ILE A 122 -7.56 12.36 -4.23
N GLY A 123 -7.90 11.20 -3.71
CA GLY A 123 -9.02 10.41 -4.16
C GLY A 123 -9.74 9.73 -3.01
N ALA A 124 -10.79 8.99 -3.32
CA ALA A 124 -11.44 8.10 -2.38
C ALA A 124 -11.48 6.68 -2.96
N LEU A 125 -11.14 5.72 -2.10
CA LEU A 125 -11.41 4.30 -2.34
C LEU A 125 -12.71 3.94 -1.65
N THR A 126 -13.58 3.26 -2.35
CA THR A 126 -14.77 2.65 -1.77
C THR A 126 -14.53 1.17 -1.58
N LEU A 127 -14.97 0.65 -0.43
CA LEU A 127 -14.84 -0.75 -0.08
C LEU A 127 -16.19 -1.31 0.34
N VAL A 128 -16.32 -2.61 0.16
CA VAL A 128 -17.49 -3.38 0.63
C VAL A 128 -17.01 -4.60 1.40
N ASN A 129 -17.73 -4.97 2.44
CA ASN A 129 -17.48 -6.20 3.19
C ASN A 129 -18.27 -7.35 2.55
N GLU A 130 -17.57 -8.25 1.89
CA GLU A 130 -18.10 -9.47 1.28
C GLU A 130 -17.59 -10.70 2.04
N GLY A 131 -18.52 -11.43 2.67
CA GLY A 131 -18.17 -12.65 3.41
C GLY A 131 -17.20 -12.43 4.57
N GLY A 132 -17.26 -11.28 5.24
CA GLY A 132 -16.36 -10.94 6.36
C GLY A 132 -15.02 -10.33 5.93
N ARG A 133 -14.81 -10.09 4.66
CA ARG A 133 -13.58 -9.46 4.12
C ARG A 133 -13.89 -8.14 3.44
N TRP A 134 -13.12 -7.13 3.73
CA TRP A 134 -13.16 -5.88 3.01
C TRP A 134 -12.54 -6.05 1.63
N LYS A 135 -13.18 -5.49 0.60
CA LYS A 135 -12.73 -5.55 -0.80
C LYS A 135 -12.93 -4.22 -1.47
N ILE A 136 -12.03 -3.85 -2.37
CA ILE A 136 -12.12 -2.61 -3.16
C ILE A 136 -13.29 -2.71 -4.13
N SER A 137 -14.27 -1.82 -4.00
CA SER A 137 -15.45 -1.75 -4.84
C SER A 137 -15.40 -0.62 -5.88
N GLY A 138 -14.52 0.35 -5.70
CA GLY A 138 -14.34 1.44 -6.65
C GLY A 138 -13.34 2.51 -6.20
N THR A 139 -13.12 3.44 -7.10
CA THR A 139 -12.30 4.62 -6.87
C THR A 139 -13.07 5.85 -7.35
N THR A 140 -13.02 6.93 -6.59
CA THR A 140 -13.59 8.22 -6.98
C THR A 140 -12.48 9.26 -6.96
N PRO A 141 -12.14 9.87 -8.11
CA PRO A 141 -11.21 10.99 -8.10
C PRO A 141 -11.84 12.16 -7.34
N VAL A 142 -11.15 12.66 -6.33
CA VAL A 142 -11.52 13.93 -5.71
C VAL A 142 -10.95 15.03 -6.59
N ARG A 143 -11.81 15.93 -7.05
CA ARG A 143 -11.36 17.10 -7.80
C ARG A 143 -10.40 17.90 -6.92
N VAL A 144 -9.16 18.01 -7.35
CA VAL A 144 -8.23 18.94 -6.73
C VAL A 144 -8.78 20.34 -7.02
N SER A 145 -9.34 21.01 -6.04
CA SER A 145 -9.63 22.42 -6.18
C SER A 145 -8.30 23.13 -6.42
N ARG A 146 -8.13 23.68 -7.62
CA ARG A 146 -7.01 24.59 -7.88
C ARG A 146 -7.07 25.67 -6.79
N ALA A 147 -5.99 25.81 -6.03
CA ALA A 147 -5.84 26.94 -5.14
C ALA A 147 -6.13 28.24 -5.92
N PRO A 148 -6.88 29.20 -5.37
CA PRO A 148 -7.13 30.45 -6.04
C PRO A 148 -5.78 31.09 -6.32
N LYS A 149 -5.54 31.42 -7.58
CA LYS A 149 -4.38 32.17 -8.02
C LYS A 149 -4.45 33.51 -7.27
N LYS A 150 -3.52 33.75 -6.33
CA LYS A 150 -3.33 35.08 -5.77
C LYS A 150 -2.96 36.00 -6.93
N GLY A 151 -3.87 36.90 -7.27
CA GLY A 151 -3.63 38.02 -8.13
C GLY A 151 -2.75 39.07 -7.43
#